data_c26d88bf74714c01ec35feb62a757dd2
#
_entry.id   c26d88bf74714c01ec35feb62a757dd2
#
_cell.length_a   1.000
_cell.length_b   1.000
_cell.length_c   1.000
_cell.angle_alpha   90.00
_cell.angle_beta   90.00
_cell.angle_gamma   90.00
#
_symmetry.space_group_name_H-M   'P 1'
#
loop_
_entity.id
_entity.type
_entity.pdbx_description
1 polymer ?
#
loop_
_entity_poly.entity_id
_entity_poly.type
_entity_poly.pdbx_seq_one_letter_code
_entity_poly.pdbx_strand_id
1 'polypeptide(L)' 'MVEEKINLVVRSNIRKALKDKIDNVAEEVEEALNDKVHEILEVAVERAKANQRRTVQARDLWLVKI' A
#
# COMPACT_ATOMS: atom_id res chain seq x y z
N MET A 1 11.19 13.02 14.37
CA MET A 1 11.97 11.85 13.98
C MET A 1 11.60 11.42 12.58
N VAL A 2 12.58 11.19 11.77
CA VAL A 2 12.32 10.76 10.42
C VAL A 2 12.43 9.26 10.37
N GLU A 3 11.39 8.62 9.95
CA GLU A 3 11.44 7.20 9.76
C GLU A 3 11.55 6.91 8.28
N GLU A 4 12.43 6.01 7.96
CA GLU A 4 12.54 5.59 6.59
C GLU A 4 11.29 4.80 6.24
N LYS A 5 10.68 5.18 5.16
CA LYS A 5 9.56 4.43 4.67
C LYS A 5 10.08 3.16 4.04
N ILE A 6 9.61 2.04 4.52
CA ILE A 6 9.97 0.75 3.96
C ILE A 6 9.29 0.63 2.60
N ASN A 7 10.04 0.15 1.62
CA ASN A 7 9.46 -0.10 0.31
C ASN A 7 8.58 -1.33 0.37
N LEU A 8 7.30 -1.12 0.15
CA LEU A 8 6.33 -2.20 0.19
C LEU A 8 5.94 -2.68 -1.20
N VAL A 9 6.40 -1.99 -2.23
CA VAL A 9 6.11 -2.36 -3.61
C VAL A 9 7.42 -2.54 -4.35
N VAL A 10 7.40 -3.40 -5.36
CA VAL A 10 8.58 -3.68 -6.17
C VAL A 10 8.31 -3.19 -7.58
N ARG A 11 9.20 -2.32 -8.08
CA ARG A 11 9.01 -1.70 -9.38
C ARG A 11 8.84 -2.73 -10.50
N SER A 12 9.68 -3.76 -10.50
CA SER A 12 9.61 -4.75 -11.57
C SER A 12 8.28 -5.50 -11.55
N ASN A 13 7.72 -5.71 -10.38
CA ASN A 13 6.44 -6.38 -10.27
C ASN A 13 5.30 -5.49 -10.74
N ILE A 14 5.42 -4.19 -10.50
CA ILE A 14 4.43 -3.24 -11.01
C ILE A 14 4.43 -3.30 -12.53
N ARG A 15 5.60 -3.29 -13.13
CA ARG A 15 5.71 -3.36 -14.57
C ARG A 15 5.16 -4.65 -15.13
N LYS A 16 5.45 -5.77 -14.46
CA LYS A 16 4.93 -7.05 -14.89
C LYS A 16 3.41 -7.10 -14.84
N ALA A 17 2.83 -6.53 -13.80
CA ALA A 17 1.38 -6.54 -13.64
C ALA A 17 0.70 -5.74 -14.72
N LEU A 18 1.34 -4.69 -15.21
CA LEU A 18 0.74 -3.80 -16.19
C LEU A 18 1.21 -4.05 -17.61
N LYS A 19 2.09 -5.02 -17.79
CA LYS A 19 2.79 -5.26 -19.03
C LYS A 19 1.89 -5.33 -20.25
N ASP A 20 0.76 -6.03 -20.14
CA ASP A 20 -0.12 -6.23 -21.27
C ASP A 20 -1.15 -5.13 -21.41
N LYS A 21 -1.16 -4.19 -20.49
CA LYS A 21 -2.20 -3.17 -20.45
C LYS A 21 -1.69 -1.81 -20.80
N ILE A 22 -0.42 -1.55 -20.57
CA ILE A 22 0.14 -0.25 -20.85
C ILE A 22 1.63 -0.40 -21.18
N ASP A 23 2.15 0.54 -21.94
CA ASP A 23 3.52 0.44 -22.44
C ASP A 23 4.57 0.86 -21.42
N ASN A 24 4.30 1.89 -20.66
CA ASN A 24 5.29 2.46 -19.76
C ASN A 24 4.69 2.78 -18.41
N VAL A 25 5.54 2.68 -17.38
CA VAL A 25 5.18 3.08 -16.04
C VAL A 25 6.22 4.10 -15.60
N ALA A 26 5.76 5.28 -15.20
CA ALA A 26 6.67 6.32 -14.76
C ALA A 26 7.33 5.92 -13.44
N GLU A 27 8.55 6.41 -13.23
CA GLU A 27 9.27 6.06 -12.01
C GLU A 27 8.55 6.51 -10.76
N GLU A 28 7.86 7.63 -10.84
CA GLU A 28 7.16 8.17 -9.67
C GLU A 28 6.01 7.30 -9.21
N VAL A 29 5.56 6.38 -10.07
CA VAL A 29 4.45 5.48 -9.71
C VAL A 29 4.82 4.57 -8.57
N GLU A 30 6.05 4.07 -8.57
CA GLU A 30 6.50 3.20 -7.48
C GLU A 30 6.43 3.93 -6.15
N GLU A 31 6.93 5.15 -6.11
CA GLU A 31 6.95 5.92 -4.89
C GLU A 31 5.54 6.27 -4.44
N ALA A 32 4.70 6.69 -5.38
CA ALA A 32 3.32 7.04 -5.07
C ALA A 32 2.54 5.84 -4.56
N LEU A 33 2.75 4.67 -5.17
CA LEU A 33 2.10 3.45 -4.70
C LEU A 33 2.58 3.06 -3.32
N ASN A 34 3.87 3.21 -3.08
CA ASN A 34 4.42 2.88 -1.78
C ASN A 34 3.76 3.74 -0.69
N ASP A 35 3.59 5.02 -0.97
CA ASP A 35 2.92 5.92 -0.03
C ASP A 35 1.48 5.52 0.19
N LYS A 36 0.79 5.13 -0.87
CA LYS A 36 -0.60 4.70 -0.76
C LYS A 36 -0.74 3.44 0.06
N VAL A 37 0.16 2.47 -0.16
CA VAL A 37 0.10 1.23 0.60
C VAL A 37 0.36 1.50 2.08
N HIS A 38 1.32 2.37 2.39
CA HIS A 38 1.57 2.75 3.78
C HIS A 38 0.33 3.37 4.41
N GLU A 39 -0.33 4.25 3.69
CA GLU A 39 -1.53 4.91 4.18
C GLU A 39 -2.63 3.90 4.46
N ILE A 40 -2.83 2.98 3.54
CA ILE A 40 -3.85 1.94 3.71
C ILE A 40 -3.57 1.10 4.94
N LEU A 41 -2.31 0.73 5.12
CA LEU A 41 -1.93 -0.10 6.27
C LEU A 41 -2.08 0.64 7.58
N GLU A 42 -1.78 1.93 7.61
CA GLU A 42 -1.94 2.72 8.82
C GLU A 42 -3.40 2.78 9.25
N VAL A 43 -4.30 2.99 8.28
CA VAL A 43 -5.71 3.01 8.58
C VAL A 43 -6.18 1.63 9.06
N ALA A 44 -5.66 0.57 8.43
CA ALA A 44 -6.02 -0.79 8.83
C ALA A 44 -5.61 -1.06 10.27
N VAL A 45 -4.43 -0.58 10.65
CA VAL A 45 -3.96 -0.75 12.03
C VAL A 45 -4.89 -0.02 13.00
N GLU A 46 -5.28 1.18 12.65
CA GLU A 46 -6.19 1.94 13.52
C GLU A 46 -7.52 1.23 13.69
N ARG A 47 -8.03 0.65 12.62
CA ARG A 47 -9.29 -0.09 12.69
C ARG A 47 -9.17 -1.32 13.56
N ALA A 48 -8.05 -2.03 13.42
CA ALA A 48 -7.82 -3.21 14.25
C ALA A 48 -7.78 -2.82 15.72
N LYS A 49 -7.07 -1.74 16.04
CA LYS A 49 -6.96 -1.29 17.42
C LYS A 49 -8.30 -0.82 17.96
N ALA A 50 -9.08 -0.13 17.13
CA ALA A 50 -10.39 0.34 17.55
C ALA A 50 -11.31 -0.81 17.90
N ASN A 51 -11.09 -1.97 17.30
CA ASN A 51 -11.87 -3.17 17.60
C ASN A 51 -11.16 -4.09 18.58
N GLN A 52 -10.14 -3.57 19.24
CA GLN A 52 -9.42 -4.28 20.29
C GLN A 52 -8.73 -5.54 19.79
N ARG A 53 -8.31 -5.51 18.53
CA ARG A 53 -7.58 -6.62 17.94
C ARG A 53 -6.10 -6.27 17.82
N ARG A 54 -5.28 -7.28 17.90
CA ARG A 54 -3.85 -7.12 17.69
C ARG A 54 -3.42 -7.56 16.30
N THR A 55 -4.35 -8.06 15.53
CA THR A 55 -4.08 -8.59 14.21
C THR A 55 -4.83 -7.77 13.17
N VAL A 56 -4.10 -7.29 12.17
CA VAL A 56 -4.71 -6.63 11.03
C VAL A 56 -5.28 -7.71 10.12
N GLN A 57 -6.53 -7.56 9.73
CA GLN A 57 -7.21 -8.54 8.90
C GLN A 57 -7.56 -7.91 7.56
N ALA A 58 -7.81 -8.76 6.58
CA ALA A 58 -8.13 -8.29 5.24
C ALA A 58 -9.33 -7.35 5.24
N ARG A 59 -10.31 -7.61 6.09
CA ARG A 59 -11.50 -6.78 6.14
C ARG A 59 -11.18 -5.35 6.60
N ASP A 60 -10.07 -5.16 7.30
CA ASP A 60 -9.66 -3.82 7.70
C ASP A 60 -9.24 -2.99 6.49
N LEU A 61 -8.77 -3.64 5.45
CA LEU A 61 -8.36 -2.97 4.23
C LEU A 61 -9.53 -2.54 3.39
N TRP A 62 -10.59 -3.35 3.39
CA TRP A 62 -11.73 -3.09 2.51
C TRP A 62 -12.56 -1.89 2.95
N LEU A 63 -12.38 -1.44 4.17
CA LEU A 63 -13.14 -0.31 4.67
C LEU A 63 -12.52 1.03 4.28
N VAL A 64 -11.36 1.01 3.67
CA VAL A 64 -10.72 2.22 3.21
C VAL A 64 -11.31 2.59 1.87
N LYS A 65 -11.90 3.76 1.82
CA LYS A 65 -12.40 4.28 0.55
C LYS A 65 -11.31 5.12 -0.08
N ILE A 66 -11.03 4.82 -1.29
CA ILE A 66 -9.97 5.48 -2.02
C ILE A 66 -10.57 6.52 -2.95
#